data_7337276091d2be7c3033a2cfa92f243a
#
_entry.id   7337276091d2be7c3033a2cfa92f243a
#
_cell.length_a   1.000
_cell.length_b   1.000
_cell.length_c   1.000
_cell.angle_alpha   90.00
_cell.angle_beta   90.00
_cell.angle_gamma   90.00
#
_symmetry.space_group_name_H-M   'P 1'
#
loop_
_entity.id
_entity.type
_entity.pdbx_description
1 polymer ?
#
loop_
_entity_poly.entity_id
_entity_poly.type
_entity_poly.pdbx_seq_one_letter_code
_entity_poly.pdbx_strand_id
1 'polypeptide(L)'
;SLEFGSHVQTKRRMLTEIAATLAFSAIQNNDKIGVIFFSDRIEKFIPPKKGRKHILYIIRELLEFKPESNRTDVGCAVEYLTSVIKRRCTAFLLSDFIDDKDFRQPLTIANRKHDVVAVQVYDRRVAE
;
A
#
# COMPACT_ATOMS: atom_id res chain seq x y z
N SER A 1 24.57 0.17 6.77
CA SER A 1 25.16 -1.14 6.94
C SER A 1 24.41 -2.21 6.15
N LEU A 2 25.05 -3.33 5.92
CA LEU A 2 24.41 -4.45 5.22
C LEU A 2 23.21 -4.98 6.00
N GLU A 3 23.33 -5.01 7.32
CA GLU A 3 22.25 -5.47 8.18
C GLU A 3 21.01 -4.58 8.07
N PHE A 4 21.20 -3.28 8.08
CA PHE A 4 20.11 -2.33 7.91
C PHE A 4 19.44 -2.51 6.55
N GLY A 5 20.21 -2.66 5.49
CA GLY A 5 19.68 -2.90 4.15
C GLY A 5 18.85 -4.17 4.07
N SER A 6 19.29 -5.23 4.77
CA SER A 6 18.56 -6.49 4.83
C SER A 6 17.18 -6.32 5.49
N HIS A 7 17.10 -5.57 6.58
CA HIS A 7 15.81 -5.30 7.25
C HIS A 7 14.84 -4.55 6.34
N VAL A 8 15.32 -3.53 5.63
CA VAL A 8 14.49 -2.76 4.71
C VAL A 8 13.96 -3.66 3.59
N GLN A 9 14.82 -4.51 3.01
CA GLN A 9 14.41 -5.42 1.95
C GLN A 9 13.41 -6.45 2.45
N THR A 10 13.57 -6.94 3.67
CA THR A 10 12.65 -7.91 4.26
C THR A 10 11.25 -7.30 4.43
N LYS A 11 11.16 -6.06 4.94
CA LYS A 11 9.89 -5.36 5.07
C LYS A 11 9.20 -5.17 3.72
N ARG A 12 9.96 -4.74 2.72
CA ARG A 12 9.41 -4.56 1.37
C ARG A 12 8.89 -5.86 0.79
N ARG A 13 9.63 -6.95 0.99
CA ARG A 13 9.19 -8.26 0.53
C ARG A 13 7.88 -8.66 1.19
N MET A 14 7.77 -8.50 2.50
CA MET A 14 6.54 -8.81 3.22
C MET A 14 5.36 -8.01 2.70
N LEU A 15 5.54 -6.71 2.50
CA LEU A 15 4.49 -5.85 1.96
C LEU A 15 4.07 -6.29 0.56
N THR A 16 5.04 -6.60 -0.29
CA THR A 16 4.78 -7.06 -1.65
C THR A 16 4.01 -8.39 -1.65
N GLU A 17 4.40 -9.33 -0.80
CA GLU A 17 3.74 -10.63 -0.70
C GLU A 17 2.28 -10.50 -0.23
N ILE A 18 2.05 -9.65 0.76
CA ILE A 18 0.70 -9.38 1.25
C ILE A 18 -0.15 -8.77 0.14
N ALA A 19 0.39 -7.74 -0.54
CA ALA A 19 -0.32 -7.07 -1.61
C ALA A 19 -0.63 -8.02 -2.78
N ALA A 20 0.32 -8.86 -3.16
CA ALA A 20 0.12 -9.84 -4.24
C ALA A 20 -0.95 -10.87 -3.85
N THR A 21 -0.96 -11.30 -2.60
CA THR A 21 -1.96 -12.24 -2.10
C THR A 21 -3.36 -11.64 -2.16
N LEU A 22 -3.51 -10.38 -1.75
CA LEU A 22 -4.78 -9.66 -1.85
C LEU A 22 -5.23 -9.54 -3.31
N ALA A 23 -4.30 -9.26 -4.21
CA ALA A 23 -4.59 -9.16 -5.63
C ALA A 23 -5.08 -10.48 -6.23
N PHE A 24 -4.43 -11.59 -5.89
CA PHE A 24 -4.88 -12.92 -6.32
C PHE A 24 -6.28 -13.24 -5.79
N SER A 25 -6.55 -12.89 -4.54
CA SER A 25 -7.88 -13.08 -3.96
C SER A 25 -8.95 -12.34 -4.77
N ALA A 26 -8.61 -11.15 -5.28
CA ALA A 26 -9.55 -10.38 -6.10
C ALA A 26 -9.91 -11.10 -7.41
N ILE A 27 -8.99 -11.87 -8.00
CA ILE A 27 -9.31 -12.69 -9.17
C ILE A 27 -10.41 -13.70 -8.83
N GLN A 28 -10.23 -14.42 -7.74
CA GLN A 28 -11.15 -15.48 -7.33
C GLN A 28 -12.54 -14.95 -7.00
N ASN A 29 -12.60 -13.75 -6.41
CA ASN A 29 -13.86 -13.13 -6.01
C ASN A 29 -14.46 -12.23 -7.07
N ASN A 30 -13.81 -12.11 -8.22
CA ASN A 30 -14.24 -11.22 -9.31
C ASN A 30 -14.39 -9.77 -8.84
N ASP A 31 -13.49 -9.30 -8.01
CA ASP A 31 -13.48 -7.96 -7.47
C ASP A 31 -12.66 -7.02 -8.32
N LYS A 32 -12.97 -5.73 -8.25
CA LYS A 32 -12.10 -4.68 -8.78
C LYS A 32 -10.94 -4.46 -7.83
N ILE A 33 -9.76 -4.23 -8.39
CA ILE A 33 -8.60 -3.86 -7.59
C ILE A 33 -7.81 -2.77 -8.30
N GLY A 34 -7.36 -1.81 -7.51
CA GLY A 34 -6.42 -0.78 -7.92
C GLY A 34 -5.30 -0.70 -6.90
N VAL A 35 -4.30 0.09 -7.18
CA VAL A 35 -3.18 0.27 -6.26
C VAL A 35 -2.64 1.69 -6.32
N ILE A 36 -2.25 2.21 -5.16
CA ILE A 36 -1.55 3.47 -5.02
C ILE A 36 -0.18 3.16 -4.44
N PHE A 37 0.86 3.39 -5.22
CA PHE A 37 2.24 3.28 -4.75
C PHE A 37 2.66 4.63 -4.18
N PHE A 38 3.22 4.64 -2.98
CA PHE A 38 3.62 5.89 -2.35
C PHE A 38 4.88 5.74 -1.51
N SER A 39 5.55 6.84 -1.34
CA SER A 39 6.64 7.05 -0.40
C SER A 39 6.27 8.30 0.42
N ASP A 40 7.07 9.37 0.37
CA ASP A 40 6.65 10.68 0.87
C ASP A 40 5.82 11.45 -0.16
N ARG A 41 5.51 10.81 -1.28
CA ARG A 41 4.71 11.33 -2.39
C ARG A 41 3.99 10.18 -3.07
N ILE A 42 2.99 10.51 -3.89
CA ILE A 42 2.35 9.51 -4.74
C ILE A 42 3.28 9.23 -5.91
N GLU A 43 3.64 7.97 -6.09
CA GLU A 43 4.56 7.58 -7.15
C GLU A 43 3.87 6.94 -8.34
N LYS A 44 2.79 6.21 -8.10
CA LYS A 44 2.03 5.59 -9.18
C LYS A 44 0.62 5.25 -8.71
N PHE A 45 -0.36 5.44 -9.58
CA PHE A 45 -1.74 5.06 -9.32
C PHE A 45 -2.25 4.19 -10.47
N ILE A 46 -2.76 3.02 -10.13
CA ILE A 46 -3.43 2.13 -11.06
C ILE A 46 -4.89 2.06 -10.63
N PRO A 47 -5.83 2.56 -11.45
CA PRO A 47 -7.24 2.61 -11.05
C PRO A 47 -7.86 1.23 -10.88
N PRO A 48 -8.90 1.11 -10.04
CA PRO A 48 -9.57 -0.17 -9.85
C PRO A 48 -10.27 -0.66 -11.11
N LYS A 49 -10.01 -1.90 -11.49
CA LYS A 49 -10.68 -2.60 -12.58
C LYS A 49 -10.77 -4.07 -12.25
N LYS A 50 -11.72 -4.75 -12.88
CA LYS A 50 -11.86 -6.21 -12.79
C LYS A 50 -11.04 -6.90 -13.86
N GLY A 51 -10.84 -8.20 -13.67
CA GLY A 51 -10.33 -9.05 -14.70
C GLY A 51 -8.91 -9.51 -14.45
N ARG A 52 -8.66 -10.74 -14.86
CA ARG A 52 -7.39 -11.42 -14.64
C ARG A 52 -6.20 -10.66 -15.23
N LYS A 53 -6.36 -10.13 -16.43
CA LYS A 53 -5.28 -9.43 -17.12
C LYS A 53 -4.84 -8.18 -16.35
N HIS A 54 -5.82 -7.41 -15.86
CA HIS A 54 -5.55 -6.21 -15.07
C HIS A 54 -4.86 -6.55 -13.75
N ILE A 55 -5.33 -7.59 -13.09
CA ILE A 55 -4.81 -7.98 -11.78
C ILE A 55 -3.39 -8.54 -11.91
N LEU A 56 -3.11 -9.32 -12.96
CA LEU A 56 -1.75 -9.79 -13.22
C LEU A 56 -0.80 -8.64 -13.52
N TYR A 57 -1.28 -7.60 -14.21
CA TYR A 57 -0.51 -6.38 -14.42
C TYR A 57 -0.16 -5.72 -13.09
N ILE A 58 -1.13 -5.61 -12.18
CA ILE A 58 -0.90 -5.05 -10.84
C ILE A 58 0.15 -5.86 -10.09
N ILE A 59 0.04 -7.18 -10.12
CA ILE A 59 1.01 -8.05 -9.43
C ILE A 59 2.42 -7.82 -9.96
N ARG A 60 2.56 -7.72 -11.27
CA ARG A 60 3.87 -7.43 -11.87
C ARG A 60 4.41 -6.08 -11.41
N GLU A 61 3.56 -5.06 -11.37
CA GLU A 61 3.98 -3.73 -10.90
C GLU A 61 4.37 -3.74 -9.44
N LEU A 62 3.66 -4.52 -8.61
CA LEU A 62 4.01 -4.69 -7.21
C LEU A 62 5.40 -5.31 -7.04
N LEU A 63 5.71 -6.32 -7.85
CA LEU A 63 6.99 -7.01 -7.78
C LEU A 63 8.15 -6.15 -8.26
N GLU A 64 7.91 -5.25 -9.20
CA GLU A 64 8.94 -4.40 -9.80
C GLU A 64 9.07 -3.02 -9.15
N PHE A 65 8.14 -2.64 -8.29
CA PHE A 65 8.12 -1.30 -7.73
C PHE A 65 9.34 -1.04 -6.85
N LYS A 66 10.00 0.09 -7.12
CA LYS A 66 11.09 0.62 -6.30
C LYS A 66 10.79 2.08 -6.02
N PRO A 67 10.58 2.44 -4.74
CA PRO A 67 10.29 3.84 -4.41
C PRO A 67 11.45 4.75 -4.76
N GLU A 68 11.13 5.95 -5.23
CA GLU A 68 12.13 6.98 -5.52
C GLU A 68 12.66 7.63 -4.24
N SER A 69 11.87 7.60 -3.18
CA SER A 69 12.24 8.14 -1.88
C SER A 69 12.18 7.05 -0.82
N ASN A 70 13.05 7.12 0.17
CA ASN A 70 13.00 6.21 1.32
C ASN A 70 12.26 6.81 2.52
N ARG A 71 11.65 7.99 2.33
CA ARG A 71 10.77 8.58 3.34
C ARG A 71 9.34 8.14 3.09
N THR A 72 8.49 8.27 4.12
CA THR A 72 7.10 7.84 4.09
C THR A 72 6.19 8.96 4.57
N ASP A 73 5.14 9.22 3.81
CA ASP A 73 4.05 10.12 4.20
C ASP A 73 2.73 9.39 4.01
N VAL A 74 2.26 8.76 5.07
CA VAL A 74 1.01 7.99 5.05
C VAL A 74 -0.19 8.89 4.78
N GLY A 75 -0.18 10.10 5.36
CA GLY A 75 -1.26 11.07 5.15
C GLY A 75 -1.45 11.41 3.68
N CYS A 76 -0.35 11.60 2.96
CA CYS A 76 -0.38 11.86 1.52
C CYS A 76 -1.12 10.76 0.76
N ALA A 77 -0.80 9.50 1.06
CA ALA A 77 -1.44 8.37 0.40
C ALA A 77 -2.93 8.30 0.69
N VAL A 78 -3.30 8.51 1.94
CA VAL A 78 -4.70 8.40 2.39
C VAL A 78 -5.53 9.56 1.82
N GLU A 79 -4.98 10.76 1.78
CA GLU A 79 -5.63 11.92 1.15
C GLU A 79 -5.85 11.69 -0.33
N TYR A 80 -4.86 11.11 -1.00
CA TYR A 80 -4.98 10.80 -2.42
C TYR A 80 -6.10 9.78 -2.66
N LEU A 81 -6.16 8.73 -1.86
CA LEU A 81 -7.23 7.74 -1.92
C LEU A 81 -8.61 8.42 -1.82
N THR A 82 -8.77 9.30 -0.85
CA THR A 82 -10.03 10.01 -0.64
C THR A 82 -10.40 10.87 -1.83
N SER A 83 -9.40 11.47 -2.50
CA SER A 83 -9.67 12.36 -3.62
C SER A 83 -9.94 11.63 -4.93
N VAL A 84 -9.33 10.48 -5.18
CA VAL A 84 -9.45 9.79 -6.47
C VAL A 84 -10.49 8.69 -6.49
N ILE A 85 -10.83 8.10 -5.35
CA ILE A 85 -11.83 7.04 -5.27
C ILE A 85 -13.10 7.61 -4.65
N LYS A 86 -14.15 7.77 -5.47
CA LYS A 86 -15.40 8.40 -5.04
C LYS A 86 -16.39 7.41 -4.43
N ARG A 87 -16.42 6.18 -4.93
CA ARG A 87 -17.29 5.14 -4.37
C ARG A 87 -16.61 4.49 -3.18
N ARG A 88 -17.43 4.08 -2.21
CA ARG A 88 -16.91 3.38 -1.04
C ARG A 88 -16.19 2.09 -1.46
N CYS A 89 -15.01 1.90 -0.92
CA CYS A 89 -14.20 0.69 -1.17
C CYS A 89 -13.57 0.22 0.14
N THR A 90 -13.02 -0.98 0.12
CA THR A 90 -12.13 -1.45 1.17
C THR A 90 -10.70 -1.15 0.72
N ALA A 91 -9.97 -0.42 1.54
CA ALA A 91 -8.60 -0.03 1.24
C ALA A 91 -7.65 -0.66 2.27
N PHE A 92 -6.69 -1.44 1.79
CA PHE A 92 -5.65 -2.00 2.64
C PHE A 92 -4.45 -1.08 2.60
N LEU A 93 -4.16 -0.44 3.74
CA LEU A 93 -3.02 0.47 3.88
C LEU A 93 -1.82 -0.34 4.39
N LEU A 94 -0.89 -0.64 3.50
CA LEU A 94 0.26 -1.49 3.79
C LEU A 94 1.49 -0.63 3.99
N SER A 95 2.04 -0.62 5.20
CA SER A 95 3.17 0.23 5.54
C SER A 95 3.84 -0.27 6.81
N ASP A 96 5.06 0.16 7.04
CA ASP A 96 5.70 0.00 8.35
C ASP A 96 5.29 1.12 9.30
N PHE A 97 4.57 2.12 8.80
CA PHE A 97 4.09 3.28 9.56
C PHE A 97 5.19 4.10 10.22
N ILE A 98 6.40 4.03 9.69
CA ILE A 98 7.50 4.90 10.11
C ILE A 98 7.35 6.21 9.36
N ASP A 99 6.79 7.21 10.02
CA ASP A 99 6.39 8.47 9.41
C ASP A 99 6.57 9.59 10.45
N ASP A 100 7.25 10.65 10.06
CA ASP A 100 7.49 11.80 10.93
C ASP A 100 6.27 12.70 11.08
N LYS A 101 5.26 12.52 10.24
CA LYS A 101 4.06 13.34 10.24
C LYS A 101 2.89 12.63 10.88
N ASP A 102 2.03 13.41 11.53
CA ASP A 102 0.81 12.87 12.12
C ASP A 102 -0.22 12.62 11.01
N PHE A 103 -0.60 11.37 10.82
CA PHE A 103 -1.56 10.96 9.79
C PHE A 103 -2.95 10.63 10.35
N ARG A 104 -3.21 10.92 11.64
CA ARG A 104 -4.48 10.56 12.26
C ARG A 104 -5.68 11.25 11.63
N GLN A 105 -5.56 12.54 11.33
CA GLN A 105 -6.67 13.28 10.73
C GLN A 105 -7.00 12.81 9.31
N PRO A 106 -6.04 12.70 8.39
CA PRO A 106 -6.32 12.14 7.08
C PRO A 106 -6.90 10.74 7.14
N LEU A 107 -6.41 9.90 8.04
CA LEU A 107 -6.90 8.54 8.21
C LEU A 107 -8.34 8.52 8.70
N THR A 108 -8.68 9.39 9.64
CA THR A 108 -10.04 9.52 10.15
C THR A 108 -11.01 9.92 9.04
N ILE A 109 -10.62 10.89 8.21
CA ILE A 109 -11.43 11.34 7.07
C ILE A 109 -11.64 10.20 6.07
N ALA A 110 -10.56 9.49 5.73
CA ALA A 110 -10.65 8.37 4.79
C ALA A 110 -11.53 7.25 5.33
N ASN A 111 -11.46 6.99 6.63
CA ASN A 111 -12.24 5.93 7.24
C ASN A 111 -13.73 6.23 7.33
N ARG A 112 -14.12 7.50 7.21
CA ARG A 112 -15.53 7.87 7.06
C ARG A 112 -16.04 7.56 5.66
N LYS A 113 -15.17 7.63 4.68
CA LYS A 113 -15.53 7.45 3.27
C LYS A 113 -15.35 6.03 2.79
N HIS A 114 -14.37 5.34 3.31
CA HIS A 114 -13.99 3.99 2.91
C HIS A 114 -13.75 3.11 4.14
N ASP A 115 -13.74 1.80 3.93
CA ASP A 115 -13.32 0.85 4.96
C ASP A 115 -11.81 0.69 4.87
N VAL A 116 -11.08 1.36 5.75
CA VAL A 116 -9.61 1.33 5.72
C VAL A 116 -9.10 0.31 6.72
N VAL A 117 -8.33 -0.65 6.20
CA VAL A 117 -7.67 -1.67 7.01
C VAL A 117 -6.18 -1.39 6.98
N ALA A 118 -5.62 -1.03 8.13
CA ALA A 118 -4.20 -0.76 8.24
C ALA A 118 -3.45 -2.05 8.57
N VAL A 119 -2.45 -2.37 7.76
CA VAL A 119 -1.61 -3.55 7.96
C VAL A 119 -0.19 -3.06 8.20
N GLN A 120 0.25 -3.14 9.45
CA GLN A 120 1.60 -2.75 9.80
C GLN A 120 2.52 -3.95 9.69
N VAL A 121 3.65 -3.73 9.05
CA VAL A 121 4.70 -4.73 8.91
C VAL A 121 5.91 -4.24 9.68
N TYR A 122 6.46 -5.08 10.52
CA TYR A 122 7.72 -4.76 11.15
C TYR A 122 8.62 -5.99 11.24
N ASP A 123 9.92 -5.75 11.26
CA ASP A 123 10.91 -6.80 11.39
C ASP A 123 11.26 -6.96 12.87
N ARG A 124 11.08 -8.17 13.40
CA ARG A 124 11.36 -8.48 14.78
C ARG A 124 12.78 -8.13 15.19
N ARG A 125 13.72 -8.26 14.25
CA ARG A 125 15.12 -7.91 14.50
C ARG A 125 15.32 -6.42 14.69
N VAL A 126 14.46 -5.61 14.07
CA VAL A 126 14.52 -4.14 14.20
C VAL A 126 13.94 -3.70 15.55
N ALA A 127 12.89 -4.39 16.02
CA ALA A 127 12.24 -4.06 17.29
C ALA A 127 13.13 -4.31 18.49
N GLU A 128 14.06 -5.20 18.37
CA GLU A 128 15.01 -5.51 19.44
C GLU A 128 16.27 -4.63 19.32
#